data_d579830ede3fc28090f9823b4966e919
#
_entry.id   d579830ede3fc28090f9823b4966e919
#
_cell.length_a   1.000
_cell.length_b   1.000
_cell.length_c   1.000
_cell.angle_alpha   90.00
_cell.angle_beta   90.00
_cell.angle_gamma   90.00
#
_symmetry.space_group_name_H-M   'P 1'
#
loop_
_entity.id
_entity.type
_entity.pdbx_description
1 polymer ?
#
loop_
_entity_poly.entity_id
_entity_poly.type
_entity_poly.pdbx_seq_one_letter_code
_entity_poly.pdbx_strand_id
1 'polypeptide(L)'
;MSQTIKAVMFMSGAIVSFSAMAVAGRAISFELDTFEIMMYRSIVGICVVLILGRMFGTLGQITKRNLGTHFIRNISHFAGQNLWFYAITVVPLAQVFALEFTSPLWVLLLSPLLLNERWTQMRVLAGVMGFVGILIVTRPTGQSVNIGVIAAALSAIGFAGSAIFTKRLTRTETITCILFYLTVMQLAFGVICAGYDGDIAMPSLDTLPWLVLIGFAGLLAHFCLTTALSLAPATVVMPVDFIRLPVIAMVGMLVYAEAIDMWVFIGAAIIFTGNYMNIWSETRKA
;
A
#
# COMPACT_ATOMS: atom_id res chain seq x y z
N MET A 1 2.21 19.39 -20.90
CA MET A 1 2.44 18.01 -20.40
C MET A 1 1.10 17.34 -20.20
N SER A 2 0.86 16.17 -20.77
CA SER A 2 -0.42 15.47 -20.65
C SER A 2 -0.70 15.06 -19.18
N GLN A 3 -1.98 14.92 -18.82
CA GLN A 3 -2.38 14.47 -17.46
C GLN A 3 -1.79 13.09 -17.14
N THR A 4 -1.72 12.21 -18.13
CA THR A 4 -1.11 10.89 -18.01
C THR A 4 0.37 10.95 -17.64
N ILE A 5 1.17 11.84 -18.28
CA ILE A 5 2.58 12.02 -17.94
C ILE A 5 2.73 12.53 -16.51
N LYS A 6 1.89 13.48 -16.08
CA LYS A 6 1.89 13.95 -14.69
C LYS A 6 1.57 12.81 -13.71
N ALA A 7 0.57 11.98 -14.02
CA ALA A 7 0.22 10.84 -13.19
C ALA A 7 1.39 9.85 -13.04
N VAL A 8 2.11 9.55 -14.14
CA VAL A 8 3.30 8.67 -14.11
C VAL A 8 4.42 9.28 -13.27
N MET A 9 4.66 10.60 -13.35
CA MET A 9 5.65 11.28 -12.50
C MET A 9 5.29 11.20 -11.01
N PHE A 10 4.02 11.39 -10.64
CA PHE A 10 3.57 11.19 -9.27
C PHE A 10 3.74 9.74 -8.83
N MET A 11 3.46 8.75 -9.69
CA MET A 11 3.70 7.34 -9.36
C MET A 11 5.17 7.03 -9.13
N SER A 12 6.10 7.65 -9.87
CA SER A 12 7.55 7.49 -9.59
C SER A 12 7.89 7.97 -8.18
N GLY A 13 7.31 9.09 -7.73
CA GLY A 13 7.42 9.55 -6.35
C GLY A 13 6.84 8.56 -5.33
N ALA A 14 5.70 7.95 -5.63
CA ALA A 14 5.11 6.93 -4.77
C ALA A 14 6.01 5.69 -4.67
N ILE A 15 6.57 5.20 -5.79
CA ILE A 15 7.48 4.04 -5.83
C ILE A 15 8.70 4.27 -4.94
N VAL A 16 9.38 5.40 -5.09
CA VAL A 16 10.56 5.74 -4.27
C VAL A 16 10.17 5.81 -2.79
N SER A 17 9.06 6.47 -2.49
CA SER A 17 8.60 6.66 -1.11
C SER A 17 8.19 5.34 -0.43
N PHE A 18 7.44 4.48 -1.11
CA PHE A 18 7.07 3.16 -0.56
C PHE A 18 8.30 2.25 -0.41
N SER A 19 9.26 2.30 -1.33
CA SER A 19 10.51 1.55 -1.20
C SER A 19 11.33 2.04 -0.01
N ALA A 20 11.47 3.34 0.18
CA ALA A 20 12.14 3.92 1.34
C ALA A 20 11.45 3.54 2.65
N MET A 21 10.12 3.54 2.68
CA MET A 21 9.33 3.12 3.84
C MET A 21 9.56 1.64 4.19
N ALA A 22 9.70 0.76 3.20
CA ALA A 22 9.97 -0.66 3.43
C ALA A 22 11.35 -0.88 4.07
N VAL A 23 12.38 -0.20 3.55
CA VAL A 23 13.74 -0.25 4.10
C VAL A 23 13.76 0.27 5.53
N ALA A 24 13.17 1.45 5.75
CA ALA A 24 13.12 2.06 7.07
C ALA A 24 12.30 1.22 8.06
N GLY A 25 11.17 0.65 7.64
CA GLY A 25 10.35 -0.22 8.48
C GLY A 25 11.09 -1.48 8.94
N ARG A 26 11.85 -2.10 8.04
CA ARG A 26 12.68 -3.27 8.40
C ARG A 26 13.82 -2.88 9.34
N ALA A 27 14.42 -1.71 9.16
CA ALA A 27 15.53 -1.26 10.01
C ALA A 27 15.15 -1.10 11.49
N ILE A 28 13.87 -0.76 11.79
CA ILE A 28 13.40 -0.50 13.16
C ILE A 28 12.55 -1.63 13.77
N SER A 29 12.30 -2.70 13.02
CA SER A 29 11.41 -3.79 13.43
C SER A 29 11.91 -4.61 14.63
N PHE A 30 13.16 -4.41 15.04
CA PHE A 30 13.76 -5.07 16.20
C PHE A 30 13.48 -4.33 17.53
N GLU A 31 13.06 -3.06 17.45
CA GLU A 31 12.83 -2.21 18.62
C GLU A 31 11.35 -1.91 18.82
N LEU A 32 10.61 -1.73 17.73
CA LEU A 32 9.20 -1.35 17.75
C LEU A 32 8.34 -2.39 17.06
N ASP A 33 7.18 -2.66 17.62
CA ASP A 33 6.17 -3.48 16.96
C ASP A 33 5.45 -2.72 15.82
N THR A 34 4.60 -3.42 15.07
CA THR A 34 3.94 -2.82 13.91
C THR A 34 2.91 -1.76 14.30
N PHE A 35 2.27 -1.88 15.46
CA PHE A 35 1.28 -0.92 15.95
C PHE A 35 1.95 0.36 16.44
N GLU A 36 3.09 0.24 17.10
CA GLU A 36 3.92 1.36 17.53
C GLU A 36 4.48 2.12 16.33
N ILE A 37 5.00 1.41 15.32
CA ILE A 37 5.44 2.02 14.05
C ILE A 37 4.28 2.80 13.42
N MET A 38 3.07 2.21 13.37
CA MET A 38 1.89 2.87 12.82
C MET A 38 1.46 4.10 13.63
N MET A 39 1.57 4.04 14.95
CA MET A 39 1.28 5.16 15.85
C MET A 39 2.25 6.32 15.63
N TYR A 40 3.56 6.07 15.74
CA TYR A 40 4.58 7.12 15.63
C TYR A 40 4.62 7.76 14.24
N ARG A 41 4.55 6.95 13.16
CA ARG A 41 4.49 7.50 11.80
C ARG A 41 3.27 8.40 11.60
N SER A 42 2.15 8.09 12.27
CA SER A 42 0.92 8.87 12.15
C SER A 42 1.02 10.21 12.88
N ILE A 43 1.76 10.28 13.99
CA ILE A 43 2.09 11.54 14.66
C ILE A 43 2.87 12.46 13.70
N VAL A 44 3.92 11.93 13.05
CA VAL A 44 4.68 12.69 12.03
C VAL A 44 3.75 13.11 10.90
N GLY A 45 2.90 12.20 10.40
CA GLY A 45 1.96 12.47 9.33
C GLY A 45 0.97 13.59 9.66
N ILE A 46 0.39 13.61 10.87
CA ILE A 46 -0.51 14.68 11.32
C ILE A 46 0.21 16.02 11.36
N CYS A 47 1.41 16.07 11.95
CA CYS A 47 2.19 17.31 12.00
C CYS A 47 2.42 17.87 10.59
N VAL A 48 2.83 17.01 9.65
CA VAL A 48 3.08 17.43 8.26
C VAL A 48 1.80 17.90 7.58
N VAL A 49 0.69 17.16 7.69
CA VAL A 49 -0.60 17.55 7.09
C VAL A 49 -1.09 18.88 7.64
N LEU A 50 -0.98 19.12 8.94
CA LEU A 50 -1.42 20.38 9.56
C LEU A 50 -0.51 21.54 9.16
N ILE A 51 0.82 21.36 9.16
CA ILE A 51 1.77 22.39 8.75
C ILE A 51 1.52 22.78 7.27
N LEU A 52 1.55 21.81 6.37
CA LEU A 52 1.35 22.04 4.95
C LEU A 52 -0.06 22.57 4.66
N GLY A 53 -1.09 22.00 5.30
CA GLY A 53 -2.47 22.46 5.17
C GLY A 53 -2.66 23.92 5.59
N ARG A 54 -1.94 24.35 6.64
CA ARG A 54 -1.92 25.76 7.06
C ARG A 54 -1.16 26.64 6.06
N MET A 55 0.02 26.21 5.62
CA MET A 55 0.86 26.96 4.67
C MET A 55 0.14 27.20 3.34
N PHE A 56 -0.57 26.18 2.84
CA PHE A 56 -1.31 26.25 1.56
C PHE A 56 -2.78 26.69 1.72
N GLY A 57 -3.26 26.99 2.93
CA GLY A 57 -4.63 27.44 3.17
C GLY A 57 -5.69 26.36 2.91
N THR A 58 -5.34 25.07 2.96
CA THR A 58 -6.24 23.96 2.60
C THR A 58 -6.96 23.31 3.78
N LEU A 59 -6.67 23.73 5.04
CA LEU A 59 -7.32 23.14 6.23
C LEU A 59 -8.85 23.30 6.23
N GLY A 60 -9.36 24.38 5.65
CA GLY A 60 -10.81 24.62 5.51
C GLY A 60 -11.51 23.61 4.56
N GLN A 61 -10.76 22.80 3.82
CA GLN A 61 -11.30 21.76 2.94
C GLN A 61 -11.60 20.44 3.68
N ILE A 62 -11.24 20.33 4.96
CA ILE A 62 -11.51 19.14 5.77
C ILE A 62 -13.00 19.14 6.13
N THR A 63 -13.73 18.14 5.62
CA THR A 63 -15.16 17.98 5.83
C THR A 63 -15.47 16.73 6.65
N LYS A 64 -16.65 16.69 7.28
CA LYS A 64 -17.14 15.51 8.01
C LYS A 64 -18.14 14.68 7.18
N ARG A 65 -18.33 15.03 5.90
CA ARG A 65 -19.41 14.48 5.07
C ARG A 65 -19.34 12.97 4.87
N ASN A 66 -18.15 12.41 4.68
CA ASN A 66 -17.94 11.00 4.31
C ASN A 66 -17.19 10.18 5.38
N LEU A 67 -17.41 10.48 6.68
CA LEU A 67 -16.69 9.83 7.80
C LEU A 67 -16.74 8.30 7.76
N GLY A 68 -17.90 7.70 7.44
CA GLY A 68 -18.03 6.25 7.33
C GLY A 68 -17.12 5.65 6.22
N THR A 69 -17.02 6.34 5.07
CA THR A 69 -16.14 5.92 3.98
C THR A 69 -14.66 6.07 4.36
N HIS A 70 -14.31 7.17 5.04
CA HIS A 70 -12.97 7.35 5.61
C HIS A 70 -12.63 6.26 6.63
N PHE A 71 -13.58 5.90 7.50
CA PHE A 71 -13.40 4.87 8.52
C PHE A 71 -13.11 3.50 7.88
N ILE A 72 -13.97 3.05 6.94
CA ILE A 72 -13.77 1.75 6.25
C ILE A 72 -12.46 1.74 5.47
N ARG A 73 -12.14 2.83 4.77
CA ARG A 73 -10.86 3.00 4.08
C ARG A 73 -9.68 2.84 5.02
N ASN A 74 -9.75 3.49 6.19
CA ASN A 74 -8.64 3.53 7.13
C ASN A 74 -8.48 2.25 7.94
N ILE A 75 -9.57 1.55 8.28
CA ILE A 75 -9.45 0.25 8.93
C ILE A 75 -8.87 -0.81 7.97
N SER A 76 -9.28 -0.79 6.69
CA SER A 76 -8.69 -1.65 5.65
C SER A 76 -7.20 -1.36 5.47
N HIS A 77 -6.82 -0.08 5.45
CA HIS A 77 -5.43 0.33 5.33
C HIS A 77 -4.62 -0.06 6.57
N PHE A 78 -5.14 0.16 7.78
CA PHE A 78 -4.45 -0.17 9.03
C PHE A 78 -4.15 -1.66 9.12
N ALA A 79 -5.16 -2.50 8.87
CA ALA A 79 -4.98 -3.94 8.86
C ALA A 79 -3.94 -4.37 7.80
N GLY A 80 -4.08 -3.90 6.55
CA GLY A 80 -3.14 -4.20 5.48
C GLY A 80 -1.72 -3.75 5.81
N GLN A 81 -1.55 -2.56 6.37
CA GLN A 81 -0.23 -1.99 6.67
C GLN A 81 0.47 -2.71 7.82
N ASN A 82 -0.25 -3.11 8.88
CA ASN A 82 0.33 -3.89 9.97
C ASN A 82 0.78 -5.27 9.50
N LEU A 83 -0.07 -5.98 8.74
CA LEU A 83 0.29 -7.26 8.13
C LEU A 83 1.50 -7.13 7.20
N TRP A 84 1.59 -6.04 6.45
CA TRP A 84 2.70 -5.75 5.56
C TRP A 84 3.99 -5.43 6.33
N PHE A 85 3.94 -4.59 7.38
CA PHE A 85 5.10 -4.32 8.23
C PHE A 85 5.61 -5.61 8.88
N TYR A 86 4.71 -6.45 9.39
CA TYR A 86 5.10 -7.75 9.91
C TYR A 86 5.77 -8.61 8.82
N ALA A 87 5.17 -8.69 7.63
CA ALA A 87 5.72 -9.52 6.56
C ALA A 87 7.14 -9.08 6.13
N ILE A 88 7.41 -7.78 6.00
CA ILE A 88 8.75 -7.30 5.60
C ILE A 88 9.84 -7.61 6.63
N THR A 89 9.48 -7.94 7.87
CA THR A 89 10.48 -8.33 8.90
C THR A 89 10.90 -9.79 8.80
N VAL A 90 10.02 -10.67 8.29
CA VAL A 90 10.20 -12.13 8.35
C VAL A 90 10.24 -12.80 6.98
N VAL A 91 9.97 -12.05 5.90
CA VAL A 91 9.96 -12.55 4.51
C VAL A 91 10.85 -11.65 3.64
N PRO A 92 11.57 -12.19 2.63
CA PRO A 92 12.33 -11.39 1.69
C PRO A 92 11.49 -10.30 1.03
N LEU A 93 12.06 -9.09 0.87
CA LEU A 93 11.34 -7.93 0.34
C LEU A 93 10.70 -8.21 -1.01
N ALA A 94 11.44 -8.82 -1.94
CA ALA A 94 10.93 -9.14 -3.27
C ALA A 94 9.68 -10.04 -3.21
N GLN A 95 9.64 -11.00 -2.27
CA GLN A 95 8.50 -11.91 -2.10
C GLN A 95 7.28 -11.17 -1.51
N VAL A 96 7.49 -10.29 -0.51
CA VAL A 96 6.41 -9.48 0.06
C VAL A 96 5.78 -8.59 -1.01
N PHE A 97 6.59 -7.88 -1.80
CA PHE A 97 6.08 -7.00 -2.85
C PHE A 97 5.41 -7.77 -4.00
N ALA A 98 5.92 -8.97 -4.36
CA ALA A 98 5.24 -9.82 -5.34
C ALA A 98 3.82 -10.21 -4.89
N LEU A 99 3.64 -10.51 -3.61
CA LEU A 99 2.33 -10.80 -3.03
C LEU A 99 1.45 -9.54 -2.91
N GLU A 100 2.02 -8.40 -2.52
CA GLU A 100 1.32 -7.12 -2.48
C GLU A 100 0.73 -6.74 -3.84
N PHE A 101 1.43 -7.05 -4.94
CA PHE A 101 0.97 -6.81 -6.31
C PHE A 101 -0.24 -7.64 -6.74
N THR A 102 -0.73 -8.52 -5.90
CA THR A 102 -2.05 -9.12 -6.08
C THR A 102 -3.20 -8.18 -5.70
N SER A 103 -2.89 -7.04 -5.03
CA SER A 103 -3.89 -6.05 -4.62
C SER A 103 -4.82 -5.59 -5.76
N PRO A 104 -4.37 -5.30 -7.00
CA PRO A 104 -5.27 -5.00 -8.12
C PRO A 104 -6.24 -6.14 -8.48
N LEU A 105 -5.83 -7.40 -8.28
CA LEU A 105 -6.70 -8.55 -8.51
C LEU A 105 -7.81 -8.62 -7.46
N TRP A 106 -7.49 -8.32 -6.20
CA TRP A 106 -8.49 -8.20 -5.14
C TRP A 106 -9.45 -7.03 -5.39
N VAL A 107 -8.94 -5.88 -5.90
CA VAL A 107 -9.82 -4.80 -6.36
C VAL A 107 -10.80 -5.31 -7.40
N LEU A 108 -10.33 -6.09 -8.36
CA LEU A 108 -11.13 -6.69 -9.41
C LEU A 108 -12.21 -7.63 -8.87
N LEU A 109 -11.86 -8.49 -7.91
CA LEU A 109 -12.77 -9.44 -7.29
C LEU A 109 -13.80 -8.75 -6.39
N LEU A 110 -13.43 -7.69 -5.71
CA LEU A 110 -14.29 -6.95 -4.77
C LEU A 110 -15.16 -5.90 -5.47
N SER A 111 -14.79 -5.43 -6.67
CA SER A 111 -15.52 -4.38 -7.36
C SER A 111 -16.98 -4.72 -7.69
N PRO A 112 -17.38 -5.96 -8.04
CA PRO A 112 -18.79 -6.30 -8.21
C PRO A 112 -19.60 -6.16 -6.93
N LEU A 113 -18.99 -6.49 -5.79
CA LEU A 113 -19.66 -6.42 -4.48
C LEU A 113 -19.76 -4.97 -3.94
N LEU A 114 -18.70 -4.17 -4.17
CA LEU A 114 -18.56 -2.83 -3.56
C LEU A 114 -18.93 -1.68 -4.50
N LEU A 115 -18.88 -1.91 -5.82
CA LEU A 115 -19.12 -0.90 -6.85
C LEU A 115 -20.27 -1.27 -7.80
N ASN A 116 -20.98 -2.39 -7.54
CA ASN A 116 -22.05 -2.94 -8.37
C ASN A 116 -21.62 -3.20 -9.84
N GLU A 117 -20.37 -3.58 -10.04
CA GLU A 117 -19.86 -3.92 -11.36
C GLU A 117 -20.16 -5.38 -11.73
N ARG A 118 -20.13 -5.73 -13.02
CA ARG A 118 -20.37 -7.10 -13.48
C ARG A 118 -19.07 -7.88 -13.62
N TRP A 119 -19.12 -9.18 -13.30
CA TRP A 119 -18.05 -10.11 -13.64
C TRP A 119 -17.91 -10.24 -15.15
N THR A 120 -16.69 -10.16 -15.65
CA THR A 120 -16.36 -10.44 -17.05
C THR A 120 -15.43 -11.64 -17.13
N GLN A 121 -15.43 -12.35 -18.25
CA GLN A 121 -14.53 -13.50 -18.46
C GLN A 121 -13.05 -13.08 -18.27
N MET A 122 -12.69 -11.88 -18.71
CA MET A 122 -11.34 -11.36 -18.56
C MET A 122 -10.97 -11.12 -17.08
N ARG A 123 -11.93 -10.65 -16.26
CA ARG A 123 -11.75 -10.51 -14.82
C ARG A 123 -11.50 -11.87 -14.15
N VAL A 124 -12.26 -12.88 -14.52
CA VAL A 124 -12.08 -14.24 -13.99
C VAL A 124 -10.70 -14.80 -14.40
N LEU A 125 -10.31 -14.64 -15.67
CA LEU A 125 -9.01 -15.08 -16.15
C LEU A 125 -7.86 -14.39 -15.41
N ALA A 126 -7.93 -13.08 -15.24
CA ALA A 126 -6.94 -12.31 -14.47
C ALA A 126 -6.86 -12.81 -13.00
N GLY A 127 -8.00 -13.09 -12.37
CA GLY A 127 -8.06 -13.67 -11.03
C GLY A 127 -7.37 -15.03 -10.93
N VAL A 128 -7.62 -15.91 -11.90
CA VAL A 128 -6.95 -17.23 -11.99
C VAL A 128 -5.45 -17.08 -12.19
N MET A 129 -5.01 -16.22 -13.10
CA MET A 129 -3.58 -15.93 -13.31
C MET A 129 -2.92 -15.38 -12.04
N GLY A 130 -3.60 -14.48 -11.33
CA GLY A 130 -3.12 -13.97 -10.05
C GLY A 130 -2.95 -15.06 -9.01
N PHE A 131 -3.93 -15.95 -8.88
CA PHE A 131 -3.84 -17.09 -7.95
C PHE A 131 -2.69 -18.04 -8.32
N VAL A 132 -2.51 -18.37 -9.60
CA VAL A 132 -1.36 -19.17 -10.07
C VAL A 132 -0.04 -18.47 -9.76
N GLY A 133 0.04 -17.14 -9.99
CA GLY A 133 1.23 -16.36 -9.65
C GLY A 133 1.54 -16.39 -8.15
N ILE A 134 0.53 -16.28 -7.27
CA ILE A 134 0.71 -16.42 -5.81
C ILE A 134 1.29 -17.79 -5.48
N LEU A 135 0.74 -18.89 -6.03
CA LEU A 135 1.24 -20.24 -5.78
C LEU A 135 2.71 -20.41 -6.21
N ILE A 136 3.11 -19.80 -7.32
CA ILE A 136 4.50 -19.83 -7.79
C ILE A 136 5.43 -19.05 -6.86
N VAL A 137 5.02 -17.86 -6.40
CA VAL A 137 5.81 -17.04 -5.46
C VAL A 137 5.94 -17.74 -4.10
N THR A 138 4.83 -18.28 -3.58
CA THR A 138 4.80 -18.88 -2.24
C THR A 138 5.39 -20.26 -2.17
N ARG A 139 5.33 -21.02 -3.26
CA ARG A 139 5.80 -22.43 -3.36
C ARG A 139 5.43 -23.24 -2.12
N PRO A 140 4.13 -23.49 -1.87
CA PRO A 140 3.71 -24.27 -0.70
C PRO A 140 4.19 -25.72 -0.82
N THR A 141 5.37 -26.04 -0.27
CA THR A 141 6.05 -27.35 -0.36
C THR A 141 5.76 -28.24 0.82
N GLY A 142 4.52 -28.30 1.31
CA GLY A 142 4.13 -29.22 2.39
C GLY A 142 4.79 -28.98 3.77
N GLN A 143 5.77 -28.10 3.86
CA GLN A 143 6.29 -27.58 5.12
C GLN A 143 5.34 -26.49 5.63
N SER A 144 5.34 -26.23 6.94
CA SER A 144 4.48 -25.24 7.57
C SER A 144 4.49 -23.91 6.81
N VAL A 145 3.32 -23.45 6.37
CA VAL A 145 3.20 -22.17 5.64
C VAL A 145 3.70 -21.07 6.55
N ASN A 146 4.70 -20.30 6.10
CA ASN A 146 5.26 -19.19 6.86
C ASN A 146 4.16 -18.11 7.09
N ILE A 147 3.90 -17.79 8.35
CA ILE A 147 2.89 -16.79 8.75
C ILE A 147 3.16 -15.44 8.07
N GLY A 148 4.41 -15.07 7.87
CA GLY A 148 4.79 -13.83 7.16
C GLY A 148 4.31 -13.82 5.70
N VAL A 149 4.34 -14.96 5.01
CA VAL A 149 3.81 -15.09 3.64
C VAL A 149 2.29 -14.93 3.62
N ILE A 150 1.59 -15.51 4.61
CA ILE A 150 0.14 -15.33 4.77
C ILE A 150 -0.16 -13.85 5.04
N ALA A 151 0.59 -13.21 5.94
CA ALA A 151 0.44 -11.79 6.26
C ALA A 151 0.64 -10.91 5.01
N ALA A 152 1.68 -11.19 4.20
CA ALA A 152 1.91 -10.49 2.93
C ALA A 152 0.72 -10.64 1.95
N ALA A 153 0.19 -11.85 1.80
CA ALA A 153 -0.96 -12.10 0.93
C ALA A 153 -2.24 -11.40 1.43
N LEU A 154 -2.50 -11.45 2.74
CA LEU A 154 -3.66 -10.77 3.35
C LEU A 154 -3.52 -9.25 3.34
N SER A 155 -2.30 -8.71 3.41
CA SER A 155 -2.08 -7.26 3.31
C SER A 155 -2.57 -6.70 1.98
N ALA A 156 -2.42 -7.46 0.88
CA ALA A 156 -2.91 -7.08 -0.43
C ALA A 156 -4.43 -6.89 -0.46
N ILE A 157 -5.20 -7.68 0.30
CA ILE A 157 -6.65 -7.51 0.44
C ILE A 157 -6.96 -6.19 1.16
N GLY A 158 -6.25 -5.91 2.24
CA GLY A 158 -6.37 -4.65 2.98
C GLY A 158 -6.07 -3.43 2.10
N PHE A 159 -5.01 -3.50 1.31
CA PHE A 159 -4.66 -2.43 0.37
C PHE A 159 -5.68 -2.30 -0.77
N ALA A 160 -6.24 -3.40 -1.26
CA ALA A 160 -7.32 -3.37 -2.25
C ALA A 160 -8.55 -2.62 -1.71
N GLY A 161 -8.99 -2.94 -0.50
CA GLY A 161 -10.08 -2.23 0.17
C GLY A 161 -9.76 -0.74 0.32
N SER A 162 -8.57 -0.41 0.82
CA SER A 162 -8.09 0.98 0.94
C SER A 162 -8.11 1.72 -0.40
N ALA A 163 -7.66 1.09 -1.50
CA ALA A 163 -7.63 1.68 -2.84
C ALA A 163 -9.04 1.97 -3.37
N ILE A 164 -9.97 1.02 -3.25
CA ILE A 164 -11.37 1.16 -3.67
C ILE A 164 -12.03 2.36 -2.96
N PHE A 165 -11.92 2.40 -1.64
CA PHE A 165 -12.53 3.49 -0.87
C PHE A 165 -11.79 4.82 -1.06
N THR A 166 -10.47 4.83 -1.28
CA THR A 166 -9.75 6.04 -1.69
C THR A 166 -10.29 6.56 -3.02
N LYS A 167 -10.42 5.71 -4.04
CA LYS A 167 -11.00 6.11 -5.34
C LYS A 167 -12.41 6.66 -5.19
N ARG A 168 -13.24 6.09 -4.30
CA ARG A 168 -14.58 6.59 -4.01
C ARG A 168 -14.50 8.00 -3.37
N LEU A 169 -13.60 8.20 -2.42
CA LEU A 169 -13.40 9.49 -1.74
C LEU A 169 -12.89 10.59 -2.69
N THR A 170 -12.01 10.28 -3.64
CA THR A 170 -11.48 11.29 -4.58
C THR A 170 -12.55 11.93 -5.46
N ARG A 171 -13.77 11.37 -5.51
CA ARG A 171 -14.91 11.95 -6.25
C ARG A 171 -15.58 13.10 -5.50
N THR A 172 -15.41 13.17 -4.19
CA THR A 172 -16.19 14.07 -3.32
C THR A 172 -15.35 14.83 -2.29
N GLU A 173 -14.14 14.36 -2.01
CA GLU A 173 -13.24 14.93 -1.02
C GLU A 173 -11.93 15.38 -1.66
N THR A 174 -11.32 16.41 -1.06
CA THR A 174 -10.00 16.89 -1.48
C THR A 174 -8.89 15.96 -0.97
N ILE A 175 -7.72 16.03 -1.59
CA ILE A 175 -6.54 15.28 -1.17
C ILE A 175 -6.19 15.61 0.29
N THR A 176 -6.24 16.88 0.67
CA THR A 176 -5.99 17.32 2.06
C THR A 176 -6.94 16.64 3.04
N CYS A 177 -8.24 16.57 2.73
CA CYS A 177 -9.23 15.89 3.56
C CYS A 177 -8.92 14.38 3.70
N ILE A 178 -8.59 13.72 2.60
CA ILE A 178 -8.26 12.29 2.59
C ILE A 178 -7.01 12.00 3.43
N LEU A 179 -5.95 12.80 3.28
CA LEU A 179 -4.70 12.64 4.02
C LEU A 179 -4.86 12.99 5.51
N PHE A 180 -5.68 13.98 5.83
CA PHE A 180 -6.00 14.32 7.21
C PHE A 180 -6.67 13.14 7.93
N TYR A 181 -7.75 12.58 7.37
CA TYR A 181 -8.39 11.42 7.97
C TYR A 181 -7.54 10.17 7.92
N LEU A 182 -6.65 10.03 6.94
CA LEU A 182 -5.63 8.96 6.94
C LEU A 182 -4.80 9.04 8.22
N THR A 183 -4.19 10.17 8.49
CA THR A 183 -3.24 10.30 9.60
C THR A 183 -3.94 10.27 10.96
N VAL A 184 -5.09 10.95 11.12
CA VAL A 184 -5.84 10.98 12.37
C VAL A 184 -6.40 9.61 12.75
N MET A 185 -7.04 8.91 11.81
CA MET A 185 -7.62 7.59 12.11
C MET A 185 -6.54 6.53 12.32
N GLN A 186 -5.42 6.58 11.54
CA GLN A 186 -4.29 5.68 11.77
C GLN A 186 -3.65 5.91 13.13
N LEU A 187 -3.55 7.17 13.60
CA LEU A 187 -3.08 7.47 14.94
C LEU A 187 -4.03 6.88 16.00
N ALA A 188 -5.34 7.10 15.85
CA ALA A 188 -6.31 6.57 16.80
C ALA A 188 -6.25 5.03 16.91
N PHE A 189 -6.20 4.34 15.76
CA PHE A 189 -6.05 2.88 15.73
C PHE A 189 -4.69 2.43 16.30
N GLY A 190 -3.61 3.14 15.95
CA GLY A 190 -2.26 2.85 16.45
C GLY A 190 -2.19 2.97 17.96
N VAL A 191 -2.71 4.05 18.55
CA VAL A 191 -2.75 4.25 20.02
C VAL A 191 -3.56 3.15 20.71
N ILE A 192 -4.73 2.79 20.16
CA ILE A 192 -5.58 1.73 20.73
C ILE A 192 -4.86 0.38 20.69
N CYS A 193 -4.22 0.05 19.55
CA CYS A 193 -3.59 -1.25 19.38
C CYS A 193 -2.21 -1.34 20.06
N ALA A 194 -1.39 -0.28 20.01
CA ALA A 194 -0.09 -0.27 20.69
C ALA A 194 -0.23 -0.21 22.21
N GLY A 195 -1.29 0.45 22.71
CA GLY A 195 -1.51 0.57 24.16
C GLY A 195 -2.37 -0.55 24.77
N TYR A 196 -2.69 -1.58 24.01
CA TYR A 196 -3.63 -2.63 24.48
C TYR A 196 -3.09 -3.45 25.66
N ASP A 197 -1.79 -3.66 25.73
CA ASP A 197 -1.07 -4.37 26.77
C ASP A 197 -0.50 -3.44 27.88
N GLY A 198 -0.66 -2.13 27.69
CA GLY A 198 -0.18 -1.09 28.61
C GLY A 198 1.30 -0.76 28.48
N ASP A 199 2.00 -1.35 27.50
CA ASP A 199 3.40 -1.08 27.23
C ASP A 199 3.55 -0.48 25.82
N ILE A 200 3.99 0.78 25.75
CA ILE A 200 4.31 1.46 24.49
C ILE A 200 5.80 1.79 24.54
N ALA A 201 6.58 1.10 23.71
CA ALA A 201 8.02 1.32 23.64
C ALA A 201 8.34 2.74 23.14
N MET A 202 9.23 3.43 23.85
CA MET A 202 9.74 4.73 23.42
C MET A 202 10.88 4.52 22.42
N PRO A 203 10.82 5.14 21.23
CA PRO A 203 11.86 4.98 20.23
C PRO A 203 13.20 5.55 20.73
N SER A 204 14.29 4.81 20.50
CA SER A 204 15.63 5.30 20.76
C SER A 204 16.00 6.44 19.81
N LEU A 205 17.09 7.15 20.13
CA LEU A 205 17.61 8.22 19.28
C LEU A 205 18.07 7.69 17.90
N ASP A 206 18.48 6.44 17.82
CA ASP A 206 18.89 5.78 16.57
C ASP A 206 17.68 5.38 15.72
N THR A 207 16.55 5.03 16.33
CA THR A 207 15.30 4.65 15.68
C THR A 207 14.49 5.86 15.22
N LEU A 208 14.59 6.98 15.92
CA LEU A 208 13.80 8.19 15.64
C LEU A 208 13.93 8.71 14.19
N PRO A 209 15.12 8.81 13.58
CA PRO A 209 15.25 9.24 12.18
C PRO A 209 14.52 8.34 11.20
N TRP A 210 14.53 7.03 11.44
CA TRP A 210 13.81 6.06 10.62
C TRP A 210 12.29 6.21 10.75
N LEU A 211 11.77 6.45 11.95
CA LEU A 211 10.35 6.73 12.17
C LEU A 211 9.89 8.01 11.45
N VAL A 212 10.70 9.06 11.52
CA VAL A 212 10.44 10.30 10.78
C VAL A 212 10.44 10.03 9.27
N LEU A 213 11.41 9.26 8.77
CA LEU A 213 11.46 8.85 7.37
C LEU A 213 10.21 8.05 6.97
N ILE A 214 9.78 7.06 7.78
CA ILE A 214 8.56 6.28 7.52
C ILE A 214 7.33 7.19 7.46
N GLY A 215 7.20 8.15 8.39
CA GLY A 215 6.09 9.10 8.43
C GLY A 215 6.04 9.98 7.17
N PHE A 216 7.15 10.59 6.80
CA PHE A 216 7.27 11.41 5.59
C PHE A 216 7.07 10.59 4.31
N ALA A 217 7.79 9.48 4.17
CA ALA A 217 7.72 8.62 2.99
C ALA A 217 6.31 8.05 2.81
N GLY A 218 5.68 7.57 3.89
CA GLY A 218 4.31 7.08 3.85
C GLY A 218 3.31 8.15 3.43
N LEU A 219 3.40 9.36 3.98
CA LEU A 219 2.51 10.46 3.61
C LEU A 219 2.75 10.92 2.18
N LEU A 220 4.01 11.07 1.76
CA LEU A 220 4.40 11.45 0.40
C LEU A 220 3.93 10.40 -0.62
N ALA A 221 4.08 9.12 -0.31
CA ALA A 221 3.61 8.03 -1.15
C ALA A 221 2.08 8.11 -1.35
N HIS A 222 1.32 8.31 -0.27
CA HIS A 222 -0.14 8.45 -0.36
C HIS A 222 -0.58 9.73 -1.05
N PHE A 223 0.13 10.84 -0.87
CA PHE A 223 -0.10 12.06 -1.63
C PHE A 223 0.12 11.82 -3.12
N CYS A 224 1.25 11.24 -3.50
CA CYS A 224 1.59 10.94 -4.88
C CYS A 224 0.58 9.97 -5.53
N LEU A 225 0.26 8.86 -4.86
CA LEU A 225 -0.70 7.88 -5.35
C LEU A 225 -2.11 8.48 -5.51
N THR A 226 -2.58 9.21 -4.50
CA THR A 226 -3.92 9.84 -4.54
C THR A 226 -3.98 10.88 -5.66
N THR A 227 -2.92 11.68 -5.84
CA THR A 227 -2.81 12.67 -6.92
C THR A 227 -2.77 11.97 -8.29
N ALA A 228 -1.99 10.93 -8.45
CA ALA A 228 -1.96 10.17 -9.70
C ALA A 228 -3.35 9.60 -10.06
N LEU A 229 -4.04 9.02 -9.08
CA LEU A 229 -5.41 8.50 -9.24
C LEU A 229 -6.45 9.59 -9.52
N SER A 230 -6.22 10.83 -9.12
CA SER A 230 -7.10 11.95 -9.49
C SER A 230 -6.89 12.39 -10.94
N LEU A 231 -5.66 12.30 -11.47
CA LEU A 231 -5.25 12.78 -12.80
C LEU A 231 -5.51 11.77 -13.93
N ALA A 232 -5.47 10.46 -13.63
CA ALA A 232 -5.61 9.42 -14.64
C ALA A 232 -6.41 8.21 -14.11
N PRO A 233 -6.96 7.37 -15.00
CA PRO A 233 -7.61 6.12 -14.61
C PRO A 233 -6.65 5.21 -13.85
N ALA A 234 -7.17 4.46 -12.87
CA ALA A 234 -6.38 3.48 -12.12
C ALA A 234 -5.69 2.45 -13.05
N THR A 235 -6.32 2.17 -14.19
CA THR A 235 -5.80 1.30 -15.25
C THR A 235 -4.49 1.77 -15.89
N VAL A 236 -4.18 3.08 -15.80
CA VAL A 236 -2.91 3.65 -16.28
C VAL A 236 -1.92 3.79 -15.13
N VAL A 237 -2.42 4.15 -13.96
CA VAL A 237 -1.62 4.46 -12.77
C VAL A 237 -1.03 3.20 -12.15
N MET A 238 -1.87 2.17 -11.91
CA MET A 238 -1.45 0.97 -11.18
C MET A 238 -0.35 0.14 -11.85
N PRO A 239 -0.32 -0.04 -13.21
CA PRO A 239 0.78 -0.76 -13.84
C PRO A 239 2.17 -0.13 -13.65
N VAL A 240 2.24 1.18 -13.45
CA VAL A 240 3.52 1.87 -13.20
C VAL A 240 4.17 1.38 -11.91
N ASP A 241 3.37 1.00 -10.92
CA ASP A 241 3.85 0.51 -9.62
C ASP A 241 4.62 -0.82 -9.70
N PHE A 242 4.41 -1.62 -10.75
CA PHE A 242 5.17 -2.86 -10.93
C PHE A 242 6.68 -2.66 -11.14
N ILE A 243 7.11 -1.46 -11.54
CA ILE A 243 8.54 -1.09 -11.61
C ILE A 243 9.18 -1.19 -10.22
N ARG A 244 8.40 -1.08 -9.16
CA ARG A 244 8.85 -1.20 -7.78
C ARG A 244 9.44 -2.58 -7.47
N LEU A 245 8.96 -3.66 -8.09
CA LEU A 245 9.46 -5.01 -7.80
C LEU A 245 10.96 -5.19 -8.10
N PRO A 246 11.46 -4.91 -9.31
CA PRO A 246 12.90 -5.03 -9.57
C PRO A 246 13.72 -4.05 -8.72
N VAL A 247 13.20 -2.85 -8.44
CA VAL A 247 13.87 -1.87 -7.57
C VAL A 247 14.05 -2.43 -6.16
N ILE A 248 12.96 -2.95 -5.56
CA ILE A 248 13.01 -3.48 -4.18
C ILE A 248 13.79 -4.79 -4.09
N ALA A 249 13.80 -5.62 -5.15
CA ALA A 249 14.62 -6.82 -5.21
C ALA A 249 16.11 -6.48 -5.20
N MET A 250 16.53 -5.44 -5.96
CA MET A 250 17.90 -4.93 -5.90
C MET A 250 18.25 -4.38 -4.52
N VAL A 251 17.34 -3.64 -3.88
CA VAL A 251 17.54 -3.14 -2.53
C VAL A 251 17.67 -4.29 -1.53
N GLY A 252 16.82 -5.31 -1.60
CA GLY A 252 16.90 -6.52 -0.77
C GLY A 252 18.25 -7.22 -0.89
N MET A 253 18.73 -7.38 -2.13
CA MET A 253 20.04 -7.97 -2.40
C MET A 253 21.20 -7.11 -1.85
N LEU A 254 21.20 -5.81 -2.12
CA LEU A 254 22.34 -4.93 -1.81
C LEU A 254 22.40 -4.54 -0.33
N VAL A 255 21.26 -4.35 0.32
CA VAL A 255 21.17 -3.85 1.71
C VAL A 255 21.04 -4.98 2.71
N TYR A 256 20.30 -6.04 2.37
CA TYR A 256 19.96 -7.14 3.28
C TYR A 256 20.59 -8.47 2.89
N ALA A 257 21.42 -8.51 1.84
CA ALA A 257 22.03 -9.74 1.30
C ALA A 257 21.01 -10.84 0.97
N GLU A 258 19.77 -10.45 0.56
CA GLU A 258 18.74 -11.38 0.16
C GLU A 258 19.08 -12.05 -1.17
N ALA A 259 18.88 -13.37 -1.25
CA ALA A 259 19.07 -14.09 -2.51
C ALA A 259 18.00 -13.70 -3.53
N ILE A 260 18.40 -13.48 -4.78
CA ILE A 260 17.46 -13.30 -5.87
C ILE A 260 16.79 -14.63 -6.17
N ASP A 261 15.47 -14.69 -5.98
CA ASP A 261 14.67 -15.87 -6.29
C ASP A 261 13.96 -15.69 -7.64
N MET A 262 14.37 -16.45 -8.66
CA MET A 262 13.80 -16.38 -9.99
C MET A 262 12.29 -16.70 -10.00
N TRP A 263 11.80 -17.55 -9.11
CA TRP A 263 10.38 -17.89 -9.01
C TRP A 263 9.51 -16.73 -8.58
N VAL A 264 10.07 -15.83 -7.75
CA VAL A 264 9.39 -14.58 -7.38
C VAL A 264 9.15 -13.72 -8.64
N PHE A 265 10.14 -13.61 -9.52
CA PHE A 265 10.00 -12.86 -10.77
C PHE A 265 9.04 -13.52 -11.76
N ILE A 266 9.07 -14.85 -11.87
CA ILE A 266 8.14 -15.61 -12.73
C ILE A 266 6.70 -15.43 -12.23
N GLY A 267 6.45 -15.62 -10.94
CA GLY A 267 5.12 -15.43 -10.36
C GLY A 267 4.62 -13.99 -10.49
N ALA A 268 5.50 -13.01 -10.23
CA ALA A 268 5.17 -11.59 -10.41
C ALA A 268 4.86 -11.25 -11.89
N ALA A 269 5.58 -11.81 -12.85
CA ALA A 269 5.30 -11.62 -14.27
C ALA A 269 3.91 -12.17 -14.67
N ILE A 270 3.50 -13.30 -14.12
CA ILE A 270 2.16 -13.88 -14.33
C ILE A 270 1.08 -12.97 -13.72
N ILE A 271 1.27 -12.51 -12.48
CA ILE A 271 0.36 -11.57 -11.80
C ILE A 271 0.23 -10.28 -12.62
N PHE A 272 1.37 -9.72 -13.05
CA PHE A 272 1.43 -8.53 -13.90
C PHE A 272 0.65 -8.73 -15.21
N THR A 273 0.89 -9.85 -15.91
CA THR A 273 0.23 -10.15 -17.17
C THR A 273 -1.29 -10.23 -16.99
N GLY A 274 -1.77 -10.91 -15.94
CA GLY A 274 -3.20 -10.97 -15.62
C GLY A 274 -3.80 -9.59 -15.37
N ASN A 275 -3.14 -8.76 -14.57
CA ASN A 275 -3.55 -7.39 -14.32
C ASN A 275 -3.58 -6.56 -15.61
N TYR A 276 -2.51 -6.62 -16.43
CA TYR A 276 -2.41 -5.86 -17.68
C TYR A 276 -3.50 -6.26 -18.69
N MET A 277 -3.74 -7.57 -18.87
CA MET A 277 -4.78 -8.07 -19.78
C MET A 277 -6.17 -7.58 -19.37
N ASN A 278 -6.47 -7.60 -18.06
CA ASN A 278 -7.73 -7.07 -17.56
C ASN A 278 -7.88 -5.58 -17.85
N ILE A 279 -6.87 -4.79 -17.52
CA ILE A 279 -6.82 -3.35 -17.74
C ILE A 279 -7.04 -3.04 -19.23
N TRP A 280 -6.31 -3.71 -20.10
CA TRP A 280 -6.41 -3.51 -21.54
C TRP A 280 -7.79 -3.86 -22.10
N SER A 281 -8.42 -4.92 -21.58
CA SER A 281 -9.79 -5.29 -22.00
C SER A 281 -10.83 -4.27 -21.55
N GLU A 282 -10.65 -3.64 -20.38
CA GLU A 282 -11.54 -2.60 -19.86
C GLU A 282 -11.41 -1.29 -20.65
N THR A 283 -10.17 -0.89 -21.00
CA THR A 283 -9.92 0.35 -21.77
C THR A 283 -10.40 0.29 -23.21
N ARG A 284 -10.55 -0.91 -23.81
CA ARG A 284 -11.11 -1.07 -25.16
C ARG A 284 -12.64 -1.01 -25.21
N LYS A 285 -13.31 -1.13 -24.06
CA LYS A 285 -14.78 -1.08 -23.96
C LYS A 285 -15.32 0.31 -23.60
N ALA A 286 -14.43 1.20 -23.14
CA ALA A 286 -14.71 2.60 -22.84
C ALA A 286 -14.43 3.49 -24.05
#